data_2fe9535abc6267d1095f5b29229b89fc
#
_entry.id   2fe9535abc6267d1095f5b29229b89fc
#
_cell.length_a   1.000
_cell.length_b   1.000
_cell.length_c   1.000
_cell.angle_alpha   90.00
_cell.angle_beta   90.00
_cell.angle_gamma   90.00
#
_symmetry.space_group_name_H-M   'P 1'
#
loop_
_entity.id
_entity.type
_entity.pdbx_description
1 polymer ?
#
loop_
_entity_poly.entity_id
_entity_poly.type
_entity_poly.pdbx_seq_one_letter_code
_entity_poly.pdbx_strand_id
1 'polypeptide(L)'
;MFSIYNIMQYILLLTFVATVLSQSNLRGNSDLSAVVGDQVFEWKEFSNFQERFSKKYSSLEEMEERFSVFRENFRAIRQHNNDLSQNFTMGINQFTDLTPAEFKATYVSGLKAAPLQASGCKSFSSGASSAPETVDWRLHNAVTPVKDQGQCGSCWTFSASGAMEGAWSISKGSLVSLSEQELVDCAGLKYGSMGCNGGQMDGAFKYAIDNGMCTETAYPYTSGVTKTAGTCHSCSAVDHFSSCSDVKANDQLSLKAAVAQQPVSIAISADTKYFQSYSSGVLTSSSCYTSLDHGVLTVGYGSENGQKYWLVKNSWGTSWGDQGYVKIARSDSTNDPGICGIAMQPSFPSV
;
A
#
# COMPACT_ATOMS: atom_id res chain seq x y z
N MET A 1 -7.15 21.21 -34.74
CA MET A 1 -7.09 22.28 -33.72
C MET A 1 -6.11 21.77 -32.65
N PHE A 2 -4.85 22.15 -32.70
CA PHE A 2 -3.91 21.80 -31.62
C PHE A 2 -4.33 22.54 -30.38
N SER A 3 -4.57 21.82 -29.28
CA SER A 3 -4.94 22.40 -27.98
C SER A 3 -3.82 23.35 -27.53
N ILE A 4 -4.18 24.49 -26.91
CA ILE A 4 -3.25 25.42 -26.27
C ILE A 4 -2.30 24.69 -25.33
N TYR A 5 -2.76 23.61 -24.71
CA TYR A 5 -2.01 22.68 -23.86
C TYR A 5 -0.82 22.04 -24.61
N ASN A 6 -1.01 21.58 -25.84
CA ASN A 6 0.08 20.99 -26.66
C ASN A 6 1.11 22.05 -27.07
N ILE A 7 0.69 23.28 -27.33
CA ILE A 7 1.59 24.39 -27.66
C ILE A 7 2.46 24.78 -26.45
N MET A 8 1.86 24.83 -25.25
CA MET A 8 2.59 25.10 -24.02
C MET A 8 3.61 23.99 -23.69
N GLN A 9 3.25 22.71 -23.91
CA GLN A 9 4.19 21.59 -23.77
C GLN A 9 5.40 21.70 -24.71
N TYR A 10 5.18 22.11 -25.97
CA TYR A 10 6.27 22.34 -26.94
C TYR A 10 7.17 23.53 -26.55
N ILE A 11 6.61 24.61 -26.04
CA ILE A 11 7.37 25.78 -25.56
C ILE A 11 8.24 25.41 -24.36
N LEU A 12 7.71 24.66 -23.40
CA LEU A 12 8.45 24.17 -22.24
C LEU A 12 9.60 23.25 -22.66
N LEU A 13 9.36 22.32 -23.59
CA LEU A 13 10.42 21.46 -24.13
C LEU A 13 11.53 22.29 -24.77
N LEU A 14 11.19 23.31 -25.54
CA LEU A 14 12.16 24.19 -26.21
C LEU A 14 12.93 25.07 -25.23
N THR A 15 12.28 25.63 -24.20
CA THR A 15 12.95 26.43 -23.16
C THR A 15 13.85 25.57 -22.29
N PHE A 16 13.41 24.39 -21.92
CA PHE A 16 14.20 23.43 -21.14
C PHE A 16 15.43 22.92 -21.92
N VAL A 17 15.27 22.57 -23.19
CA VAL A 17 16.39 22.23 -24.07
C VAL A 17 17.37 23.38 -24.23
N ALA A 18 16.87 24.64 -24.37
CA ALA A 18 17.72 25.82 -24.46
C ALA A 18 18.51 26.08 -23.16
N THR A 19 17.91 25.85 -21.99
CA THR A 19 18.57 26.01 -20.68
C THR A 19 19.67 24.96 -20.49
N VAL A 20 19.44 23.74 -20.91
CA VAL A 20 20.44 22.66 -20.85
C VAL A 20 21.61 22.96 -21.80
N LEU A 21 21.33 23.43 -22.99
CA LEU A 21 22.37 23.82 -23.95
C LEU A 21 23.21 25.00 -23.43
N SER A 22 22.64 25.91 -22.65
CA SER A 22 23.36 27.05 -22.06
C SER A 22 24.21 26.68 -20.83
N GLN A 23 23.88 25.61 -20.10
CA GLN A 23 24.58 25.20 -18.86
C GLN A 23 25.60 24.06 -19.11
N SER A 24 25.57 23.38 -20.26
CA SER A 24 26.44 22.24 -20.54
C SER A 24 27.79 22.68 -21.10
N ASN A 25 28.87 22.40 -20.38
CA ASN A 25 30.25 22.41 -20.86
C ASN A 25 30.56 21.12 -21.71
N LEU A 26 29.59 20.66 -22.52
CA LEU A 26 29.71 19.40 -23.26
C LEU A 26 30.66 19.56 -24.49
N ARG A 27 31.73 18.81 -24.48
CA ARG A 27 32.78 18.82 -25.49
C ARG A 27 32.54 17.85 -26.66
N GLY A 28 31.32 17.82 -27.24
CA GLY A 28 31.07 17.01 -28.42
C GLY A 28 29.60 16.94 -28.85
N ASN A 29 29.34 16.89 -30.16
CA ASN A 29 27.98 16.81 -30.73
C ASN A 29 27.26 15.49 -30.39
N SER A 30 27.98 14.39 -30.15
CA SER A 30 27.41 13.09 -29.80
C SER A 30 26.82 13.08 -28.40
N ASP A 31 27.47 13.73 -27.41
CA ASP A 31 27.01 13.78 -26.03
C ASP A 31 25.76 14.67 -25.88
N LEU A 32 25.71 15.76 -26.63
CA LEU A 32 24.56 16.66 -26.70
C LEU A 32 23.33 15.96 -27.28
N SER A 33 23.49 15.20 -28.36
CA SER A 33 22.35 14.48 -28.98
C SER A 33 21.80 13.37 -28.09
N ALA A 34 22.65 12.68 -27.34
CA ALA A 34 22.23 11.66 -26.37
C ALA A 34 21.47 12.28 -25.18
N VAL A 35 22.00 13.37 -24.60
CA VAL A 35 21.34 14.08 -23.48
C VAL A 35 19.99 14.66 -23.88
N VAL A 36 19.90 15.27 -25.08
CA VAL A 36 18.62 15.80 -25.59
C VAL A 36 17.64 14.65 -25.88
N GLY A 37 18.13 13.53 -26.45
CA GLY A 37 17.31 12.35 -26.71
C GLY A 37 16.71 11.76 -25.43
N ASP A 38 17.52 11.62 -24.36
CA ASP A 38 17.05 11.13 -23.07
C ASP A 38 15.99 12.06 -22.46
N GLN A 39 16.19 13.38 -22.53
CA GLN A 39 15.22 14.34 -21.98
C GLN A 39 13.90 14.35 -22.75
N VAL A 40 13.93 14.25 -24.06
CA VAL A 40 12.71 14.13 -24.89
C VAL A 40 11.96 12.86 -24.56
N PHE A 41 12.68 11.76 -24.33
CA PHE A 41 12.09 10.50 -23.91
C PHE A 41 11.45 10.60 -22.53
N GLU A 42 12.14 11.15 -21.53
CA GLU A 42 11.63 11.34 -20.16
C GLU A 42 10.38 12.24 -20.13
N TRP A 43 10.38 13.30 -20.94
CA TRP A 43 9.21 14.17 -21.10
C TRP A 43 8.01 13.45 -21.72
N LYS A 44 8.25 12.62 -22.71
CA LYS A 44 7.19 11.79 -23.31
C LYS A 44 6.59 10.83 -22.30
N GLU A 45 7.44 10.17 -21.49
CA GLU A 45 6.97 9.28 -20.43
C GLU A 45 6.19 10.03 -19.35
N PHE A 46 6.59 11.27 -19.00
CA PHE A 46 5.83 12.13 -18.09
C PHE A 46 4.46 12.52 -18.68
N SER A 47 4.39 12.82 -19.97
CA SER A 47 3.12 13.11 -20.64
C SER A 47 2.19 11.91 -20.64
N ASN A 48 2.70 10.71 -20.90
CA ASN A 48 1.96 9.46 -20.82
C ASN A 48 1.46 9.20 -19.38
N PHE A 49 2.33 9.48 -18.38
CA PHE A 49 1.98 9.39 -16.96
C PHE A 49 0.84 10.35 -16.59
N GLN A 50 0.91 11.61 -17.02
CA GLN A 50 -0.16 12.59 -16.77
C GLN A 50 -1.50 12.12 -17.35
N GLU A 51 -1.51 11.60 -18.57
CA GLU A 51 -2.72 11.07 -19.21
C GLU A 51 -3.25 9.84 -18.46
N ARG A 52 -2.39 8.85 -18.22
CA ARG A 52 -2.75 7.58 -17.57
C ARG A 52 -3.34 7.76 -16.17
N PHE A 53 -2.78 8.68 -15.38
CA PHE A 53 -3.18 8.92 -13.99
C PHE A 53 -4.00 10.19 -13.80
N SER A 54 -4.46 10.82 -14.92
CA SER A 54 -5.29 12.03 -14.92
C SER A 54 -4.69 13.16 -14.08
N LYS A 55 -3.35 13.31 -14.12
CA LYS A 55 -2.61 14.31 -13.35
C LYS A 55 -2.86 15.72 -13.91
N LYS A 56 -3.17 16.64 -13.01
CA LYS A 56 -3.38 18.05 -13.32
C LYS A 56 -2.59 18.88 -12.32
N TYR A 57 -1.84 19.87 -12.81
CA TYR A 57 -1.07 20.79 -12.00
C TYR A 57 -1.63 22.21 -12.15
N SER A 58 -1.55 22.98 -11.09
CA SER A 58 -2.20 24.29 -10.99
C SER A 58 -1.44 25.39 -11.72
N SER A 59 -0.13 25.20 -11.91
CA SER A 59 0.77 26.15 -12.61
C SER A 59 1.85 25.45 -13.40
N LEU A 60 2.59 26.22 -14.21
CA LEU A 60 3.77 25.74 -14.93
C LEU A 60 4.90 25.37 -13.97
N GLU A 61 5.11 26.17 -12.94
CA GLU A 61 6.12 25.93 -11.91
C GLU A 61 5.86 24.59 -11.19
N GLU A 62 4.62 24.33 -10.80
CA GLU A 62 4.25 23.04 -10.21
C GLU A 62 4.50 21.89 -11.20
N MET A 63 4.14 22.05 -12.47
CA MET A 63 4.36 21.01 -13.49
C MET A 63 5.86 20.73 -13.70
N GLU A 64 6.72 21.75 -13.69
CA GLU A 64 8.18 21.61 -13.79
C GLU A 64 8.76 20.90 -12.57
N GLU A 65 8.30 21.22 -11.36
CA GLU A 65 8.67 20.54 -10.14
C GLU A 65 8.27 19.06 -10.19
N ARG A 66 7.01 18.77 -10.55
CA ARG A 66 6.50 17.39 -10.67
C ARG A 66 7.22 16.59 -11.77
N PHE A 67 7.56 17.23 -12.88
CA PHE A 67 8.41 16.60 -13.90
C PHE A 67 9.81 16.29 -13.36
N SER A 68 10.40 17.18 -12.59
CA SER A 68 11.73 16.93 -12.00
C SER A 68 11.71 15.73 -11.06
N VAL A 69 10.71 15.64 -10.18
CA VAL A 69 10.52 14.50 -9.25
C VAL A 69 10.21 13.21 -10.03
N PHE A 70 9.29 13.26 -11.01
CA PHE A 70 8.99 12.14 -11.88
C PHE A 70 10.24 11.59 -12.57
N ARG A 71 11.06 12.48 -13.13
CA ARG A 71 12.30 12.12 -13.84
C ARG A 71 13.30 11.40 -12.93
N GLU A 72 13.47 11.89 -11.69
CA GLU A 72 14.34 11.24 -10.70
C GLU A 72 13.84 9.83 -10.37
N ASN A 73 12.56 9.69 -10.05
CA ASN A 73 11.94 8.40 -9.76
C ASN A 73 11.99 7.45 -10.97
N PHE A 74 11.71 7.95 -12.16
CA PHE A 74 11.76 7.17 -13.40
C PHE A 74 13.16 6.63 -13.71
N ARG A 75 14.20 7.44 -13.49
CA ARG A 75 15.60 7.00 -13.62
C ARG A 75 15.94 5.92 -12.59
N ALA A 76 15.49 6.09 -11.34
CA ALA A 76 15.68 5.07 -10.30
C ALA A 76 14.97 3.75 -10.64
N ILE A 77 13.75 3.80 -11.19
CA ILE A 77 13.01 2.63 -11.69
C ILE A 77 13.80 1.92 -12.79
N ARG A 78 14.27 2.65 -13.81
CA ARG A 78 15.06 2.08 -14.90
C ARG A 78 16.37 1.46 -14.41
N GLN A 79 17.08 2.15 -13.51
CA GLN A 79 18.33 1.65 -12.94
C GLN A 79 18.10 0.35 -12.17
N HIS A 80 17.06 0.29 -11.35
CA HIS A 80 16.70 -0.92 -10.60
C HIS A 80 16.35 -2.08 -11.53
N ASN A 81 15.51 -1.84 -12.55
CA ASN A 81 15.07 -2.89 -13.46
C ASN A 81 16.19 -3.40 -14.41
N ASN A 82 17.25 -2.63 -14.59
CA ASN A 82 18.44 -3.06 -15.34
C ASN A 82 19.39 -3.93 -14.51
N ASP A 83 19.22 -4.00 -13.20
CA ASP A 83 20.00 -4.86 -12.32
C ASP A 83 19.37 -6.25 -12.26
N LEU A 84 19.94 -7.19 -13.02
CA LEU A 84 19.46 -8.58 -13.11
C LEU A 84 19.58 -9.39 -11.81
N SER A 85 20.22 -8.84 -10.77
CA SER A 85 20.28 -9.46 -9.45
C SER A 85 19.02 -9.22 -8.60
N GLN A 86 18.14 -8.33 -9.03
CA GLN A 86 16.91 -8.00 -8.32
C GLN A 86 15.83 -9.08 -8.53
N ASN A 87 15.12 -9.40 -7.46
CA ASN A 87 14.03 -10.39 -7.47
C ASN A 87 12.64 -9.77 -7.70
N PHE A 88 12.57 -8.46 -7.87
CA PHE A 88 11.33 -7.72 -8.14
C PHE A 88 11.60 -6.60 -9.13
N THR A 89 10.53 -6.08 -9.73
CA THR A 89 10.58 -4.94 -10.63
C THR A 89 9.87 -3.73 -10.03
N MET A 90 10.30 -2.55 -10.45
CA MET A 90 9.65 -1.28 -10.17
C MET A 90 8.93 -0.77 -11.42
N GLY A 91 7.88 0.02 -11.24
CA GLY A 91 7.09 0.58 -12.34
C GLY A 91 6.59 1.99 -12.07
N ILE A 92 6.19 2.66 -13.15
CA ILE A 92 5.48 3.93 -13.08
C ILE A 92 4.06 3.67 -12.56
N ASN A 93 3.70 4.33 -11.46
CA ASN A 93 2.37 4.31 -10.87
C ASN A 93 1.93 5.73 -10.48
N GLN A 94 0.75 5.88 -9.88
CA GLN A 94 0.18 7.17 -9.51
C GLN A 94 1.05 8.02 -8.56
N PHE A 95 2.10 7.47 -7.96
CA PHE A 95 2.98 8.15 -7.01
C PHE A 95 4.32 8.59 -7.62
N THR A 96 4.53 8.37 -8.91
CA THR A 96 5.87 8.58 -9.51
C THR A 96 6.27 10.06 -9.57
N ASP A 97 5.32 10.99 -9.45
CA ASP A 97 5.55 12.43 -9.33
C ASP A 97 5.66 12.95 -7.87
N LEU A 98 5.74 12.04 -6.88
CA LEU A 98 5.89 12.38 -5.47
C LEU A 98 7.30 12.11 -4.98
N THR A 99 7.84 13.03 -4.19
CA THR A 99 9.06 12.78 -3.42
C THR A 99 8.80 11.73 -2.34
N PRO A 100 9.82 11.02 -1.82
CA PRO A 100 9.65 10.10 -0.70
C PRO A 100 9.02 10.76 0.54
N ALA A 101 9.31 12.02 0.80
CA ALA A 101 8.74 12.76 1.93
C ALA A 101 7.24 13.03 1.76
N GLU A 102 6.79 13.45 0.57
CA GLU A 102 5.38 13.66 0.24
C GLU A 102 4.61 12.35 0.28
N PHE A 103 5.18 11.28 -0.31
CA PHE A 103 4.60 9.95 -0.29
C PHE A 103 4.39 9.47 1.15
N LYS A 104 5.44 9.55 1.98
CA LYS A 104 5.38 9.18 3.40
C LYS A 104 4.30 9.96 4.14
N ALA A 105 4.30 11.28 4.01
CA ALA A 105 3.35 12.15 4.71
C ALA A 105 1.89 11.88 4.35
N THR A 106 1.62 11.49 3.10
CA THR A 106 0.26 11.36 2.58
C THR A 106 -0.29 9.93 2.65
N TYR A 107 0.54 8.91 2.38
CA TYR A 107 0.04 7.54 2.14
C TYR A 107 0.48 6.51 3.18
N VAL A 108 1.57 6.77 3.94
CA VAL A 108 2.13 5.79 4.89
C VAL A 108 2.23 6.29 6.33
N SER A 109 1.60 7.39 6.67
CA SER A 109 1.61 7.95 8.05
C SER A 109 0.45 7.50 8.92
N GLY A 110 -0.41 6.59 8.43
CA GLY A 110 -1.69 6.24 9.04
C GLY A 110 -1.62 5.16 10.14
N LEU A 111 -0.48 4.52 10.36
CA LEU A 111 -0.34 3.55 11.43
C LEU A 111 0.15 4.22 12.73
N LYS A 112 -0.50 3.90 13.85
CA LYS A 112 -0.02 4.28 15.18
C LYS A 112 0.54 3.03 15.85
N ALA A 113 1.83 3.05 16.19
CA ALA A 113 2.42 1.94 16.94
C ALA A 113 1.78 1.87 18.35
N ALA A 114 1.05 0.80 18.63
CA ALA A 114 0.58 0.49 19.98
C ALA A 114 1.47 -0.60 20.61
N PRO A 115 1.70 -0.57 21.92
CA PRO A 115 2.26 -1.72 22.60
C PRO A 115 1.28 -2.91 22.44
N LEU A 116 1.78 -4.08 22.04
CA LEU A 116 1.01 -5.31 21.82
C LEU A 116 0.13 -5.72 23.03
N GLN A 117 0.48 -5.29 24.25
CA GLN A 117 -0.28 -5.58 25.48
C GLN A 117 -1.54 -4.71 25.66
N ALA A 118 -1.76 -3.69 24.85
CA ALA A 118 -2.89 -2.77 25.01
C ALA A 118 -4.12 -3.16 24.16
N SER A 119 -4.01 -4.11 23.25
CA SER A 119 -5.07 -4.45 22.29
C SER A 119 -6.29 -5.10 22.94
N GLY A 120 -6.09 -5.89 23.99
CA GLY A 120 -7.14 -6.74 24.59
C GLY A 120 -7.51 -7.95 23.71
N CYS A 121 -6.79 -8.19 22.63
CA CYS A 121 -6.89 -9.41 21.83
C CYS A 121 -6.22 -10.59 22.56
N LYS A 122 -6.64 -11.82 22.25
CA LYS A 122 -6.04 -13.04 22.79
C LYS A 122 -4.69 -13.30 22.11
N SER A 123 -3.75 -13.87 22.81
CA SER A 123 -2.48 -14.30 22.17
C SER A 123 -2.69 -15.55 21.34
N PHE A 124 -2.19 -15.52 20.11
CA PHE A 124 -2.12 -16.66 19.18
C PHE A 124 -0.67 -17.03 18.90
N SER A 125 -0.34 -18.28 19.16
CA SER A 125 0.95 -18.87 18.82
C SER A 125 0.72 -20.33 18.41
N SER A 126 1.16 -20.71 17.24
CA SER A 126 1.02 -22.07 16.74
C SER A 126 2.20 -22.41 15.84
N GLY A 127 2.70 -23.64 15.94
CA GLY A 127 3.64 -24.18 14.95
C GLY A 127 2.93 -24.43 13.62
N ALA A 128 3.60 -24.10 12.53
CA ALA A 128 3.06 -24.28 11.17
C ALA A 128 3.15 -25.73 10.64
N SER A 129 3.37 -26.73 11.48
CA SER A 129 3.64 -28.10 11.08
C SER A 129 2.50 -28.76 10.26
N SER A 130 1.28 -28.22 10.32
CA SER A 130 0.12 -28.70 9.55
C SER A 130 -0.37 -27.68 8.50
N ALA A 131 0.27 -26.53 8.36
CA ALA A 131 -0.14 -25.51 7.40
C ALA A 131 0.22 -25.94 5.96
N PRO A 132 -0.67 -25.70 4.98
CA PRO A 132 -0.39 -25.98 3.56
C PRO A 132 0.87 -25.26 3.08
N GLU A 133 1.48 -25.75 1.98
CA GLU A 133 2.62 -25.08 1.35
C GLU A 133 2.23 -23.75 0.69
N THR A 134 1.00 -23.65 0.19
CA THR A 134 0.46 -22.48 -0.50
C THR A 134 -0.96 -22.20 -0.04
N VAL A 135 -1.27 -20.92 0.17
CA VAL A 135 -2.61 -20.42 0.48
C VAL A 135 -2.85 -19.15 -0.36
N ASP A 136 -4.02 -19.04 -0.96
CA ASP A 136 -4.49 -17.84 -1.64
C ASP A 136 -6.00 -17.66 -1.39
N TRP A 137 -6.35 -16.82 -0.44
CA TRP A 137 -7.73 -16.58 -0.03
C TRP A 137 -8.58 -15.89 -1.09
N ARG A 138 -7.96 -15.29 -2.11
CA ARG A 138 -8.67 -14.72 -3.27
C ARG A 138 -9.42 -15.80 -4.05
N LEU A 139 -8.87 -17.03 -4.07
CA LEU A 139 -9.47 -18.18 -4.74
C LEU A 139 -10.61 -18.84 -3.92
N HIS A 140 -10.78 -18.42 -2.66
CA HIS A 140 -11.75 -18.98 -1.73
C HIS A 140 -12.88 -18.01 -1.37
N ASN A 141 -13.10 -16.99 -2.20
CA ASN A 141 -14.12 -15.95 -1.98
C ASN A 141 -14.03 -15.27 -0.59
N ALA A 142 -12.79 -15.08 -0.07
CA ALA A 142 -12.54 -14.50 1.24
C ALA A 142 -11.80 -13.16 1.17
N VAL A 143 -11.66 -12.57 -0.03
CA VAL A 143 -10.97 -11.29 -0.26
C VAL A 143 -11.81 -10.46 -1.23
N THR A 144 -12.23 -9.27 -0.78
CA THR A 144 -12.92 -8.28 -1.62
C THR A 144 -11.97 -7.66 -2.66
N PRO A 145 -12.48 -6.99 -3.72
CA PRO A 145 -11.64 -6.21 -4.64
C PRO A 145 -10.70 -5.25 -3.92
N VAL A 146 -9.59 -4.90 -4.58
CA VAL A 146 -8.66 -3.89 -4.06
C VAL A 146 -9.34 -2.53 -4.00
N LYS A 147 -9.25 -1.89 -2.83
CA LYS A 147 -9.81 -0.56 -2.55
C LYS A 147 -8.72 0.51 -2.58
N ASP A 148 -9.08 1.79 -2.45
CA ASP A 148 -8.15 2.92 -2.42
C ASP A 148 -8.45 3.85 -1.26
N GLN A 149 -7.50 3.98 -0.32
CA GLN A 149 -7.59 4.87 0.83
C GLN A 149 -7.50 6.36 0.44
N GLY A 150 -7.00 6.67 -0.77
CA GLY A 150 -6.76 8.04 -1.21
C GLY A 150 -5.81 8.80 -0.27
N GLN A 151 -6.09 10.09 -0.04
CA GLN A 151 -5.22 10.95 0.77
C GLN A 151 -5.68 11.06 2.25
N CYS A 152 -6.04 9.93 2.84
CA CYS A 152 -6.38 9.80 4.26
C CYS A 152 -5.48 8.73 4.89
N GLY A 153 -4.91 9.00 6.06
CA GLY A 153 -4.11 8.03 6.81
C GLY A 153 -4.95 6.93 7.45
N SER A 154 -5.77 6.26 6.66
CA SER A 154 -6.75 5.25 7.08
C SER A 154 -6.35 3.81 6.73
N CYS A 155 -5.11 3.54 6.37
CA CYS A 155 -4.63 2.19 6.02
C CYS A 155 -5.01 1.12 7.06
N TRP A 156 -5.05 1.51 8.33
CA TRP A 156 -5.47 0.65 9.44
C TRP A 156 -6.92 0.14 9.30
N THR A 157 -7.83 0.94 8.71
CA THR A 157 -9.22 0.51 8.48
C THR A 157 -9.31 -0.50 7.35
N PHE A 158 -8.57 -0.31 6.26
CA PHE A 158 -8.55 -1.23 5.12
C PHE A 158 -7.91 -2.58 5.47
N SER A 159 -6.86 -2.55 6.28
CA SER A 159 -6.25 -3.77 6.82
C SER A 159 -7.24 -4.53 7.70
N ALA A 160 -7.90 -3.85 8.64
CA ALA A 160 -8.84 -4.47 9.56
C ALA A 160 -10.13 -4.93 8.86
N SER A 161 -10.74 -4.11 7.99
CA SER A 161 -11.96 -4.49 7.25
C SER A 161 -11.69 -5.73 6.39
N GLY A 162 -10.55 -5.79 5.70
CA GLY A 162 -10.19 -6.95 4.89
C GLY A 162 -10.02 -8.24 5.70
N ALA A 163 -9.46 -8.18 6.92
CA ALA A 163 -9.39 -9.32 7.81
C ALA A 163 -10.77 -9.73 8.32
N MET A 164 -11.63 -8.77 8.64
CA MET A 164 -13.03 -9.00 9.05
C MET A 164 -13.87 -9.60 7.92
N GLU A 165 -13.77 -9.07 6.69
CA GLU A 165 -14.42 -9.59 5.48
C GLU A 165 -14.04 -11.05 5.23
N GLY A 166 -12.75 -11.39 5.37
CA GLY A 166 -12.25 -12.75 5.22
C GLY A 166 -12.76 -13.70 6.30
N ALA A 167 -12.66 -13.31 7.57
CA ALA A 167 -13.15 -14.10 8.71
C ALA A 167 -14.66 -14.37 8.59
N TRP A 168 -15.43 -13.33 8.23
CA TRP A 168 -16.88 -13.46 8.01
C TRP A 168 -17.19 -14.42 6.87
N SER A 169 -16.54 -14.22 5.71
CA SER A 169 -16.77 -15.09 4.55
C SER A 169 -16.47 -16.55 4.84
N ILE A 170 -15.38 -16.85 5.53
CA ILE A 170 -15.00 -18.22 5.91
C ILE A 170 -16.02 -18.81 6.90
N SER A 171 -16.50 -18.02 7.86
CA SER A 171 -17.44 -18.49 8.89
C SER A 171 -18.87 -18.63 8.37
N LYS A 172 -19.34 -17.73 7.49
CA LYS A 172 -20.74 -17.63 7.08
C LYS A 172 -20.99 -18.04 5.61
N GLY A 173 -19.94 -18.27 4.83
CA GLY A 173 -20.03 -18.66 3.41
C GLY A 173 -20.41 -17.54 2.46
N SER A 174 -20.42 -16.28 2.91
CA SER A 174 -20.76 -15.12 2.08
C SER A 174 -19.79 -13.97 2.30
N LEU A 175 -19.18 -13.46 1.22
CA LEU A 175 -18.28 -12.32 1.26
C LEU A 175 -19.09 -11.02 1.22
N VAL A 176 -18.84 -10.14 2.20
CA VAL A 176 -19.45 -8.82 2.34
C VAL A 176 -18.36 -7.77 2.36
N SER A 177 -18.52 -6.67 1.61
CA SER A 177 -17.60 -5.53 1.70
C SER A 177 -18.02 -4.64 2.87
N LEU A 178 -17.12 -4.45 3.84
CA LEU A 178 -17.34 -3.67 5.06
C LEU A 178 -16.86 -2.23 4.90
N SER A 179 -17.45 -1.34 5.70
CA SER A 179 -17.20 0.10 5.64
C SER A 179 -15.91 0.49 6.37
N GLU A 180 -14.93 0.98 5.63
CA GLU A 180 -13.76 1.66 6.19
C GLU A 180 -14.14 3.05 6.73
N GLN A 181 -15.12 3.73 6.11
CA GLN A 181 -15.57 5.05 6.57
C GLN A 181 -16.17 5.00 7.97
N GLU A 182 -16.95 3.98 8.28
CA GLU A 182 -17.48 3.78 9.62
C GLU A 182 -16.37 3.73 10.67
N LEU A 183 -15.30 2.98 10.40
CA LEU A 183 -14.13 2.93 11.27
C LEU A 183 -13.43 4.28 11.40
N VAL A 184 -13.24 5.00 10.28
CA VAL A 184 -12.62 6.33 10.27
C VAL A 184 -13.41 7.31 11.14
N ASP A 185 -14.74 7.28 11.08
CA ASP A 185 -15.61 8.25 11.72
C ASP A 185 -15.95 7.89 13.16
N CYS A 186 -16.09 6.59 13.46
CA CYS A 186 -16.67 6.11 14.71
C CYS A 186 -15.66 5.44 15.67
N ALA A 187 -14.61 4.78 15.16
CA ALA A 187 -13.60 4.14 15.98
C ALA A 187 -12.55 5.15 16.48
N GLY A 188 -13.00 6.13 17.27
CA GLY A 188 -12.19 7.23 17.78
C GLY A 188 -11.20 6.84 18.89
N LEU A 189 -10.83 7.81 19.72
CA LEU A 189 -9.80 7.66 20.77
C LEU A 189 -10.05 6.50 21.76
N LYS A 190 -11.32 6.15 22.03
CA LYS A 190 -11.67 4.98 22.84
C LYS A 190 -11.04 3.70 22.31
N TYR A 191 -10.87 3.61 20.98
CA TYR A 191 -10.28 2.47 20.28
C TYR A 191 -8.86 2.74 19.80
N GLY A 192 -8.20 3.79 20.28
CA GLY A 192 -6.83 4.14 19.93
C GLY A 192 -6.66 4.71 18.53
N SER A 193 -7.72 5.26 17.94
CA SER A 193 -7.73 5.74 16.55
C SER A 193 -8.10 7.21 16.46
N MET A 194 -7.62 7.89 15.42
CA MET A 194 -7.78 9.32 15.14
C MET A 194 -8.19 9.57 13.69
N GLY A 195 -9.05 8.71 13.13
CA GLY A 195 -9.55 8.84 11.75
C GLY A 195 -8.43 8.87 10.72
N CYS A 196 -8.37 9.92 9.90
CA CYS A 196 -7.30 10.10 8.90
C CYS A 196 -5.91 10.37 9.49
N ASN A 197 -5.79 10.67 10.78
CA ASN A 197 -4.51 10.85 11.46
C ASN A 197 -3.93 9.55 12.01
N GLY A 198 -4.53 8.43 11.65
CA GLY A 198 -4.05 7.09 11.95
C GLY A 198 -4.81 6.36 13.04
N GLY A 199 -4.54 5.06 13.14
CA GLY A 199 -5.18 4.15 14.08
C GLY A 199 -4.47 2.81 14.16
N GLN A 200 -5.17 1.83 14.78
CA GLN A 200 -4.70 0.48 15.03
C GLN A 200 -5.73 -0.53 14.53
N MET A 201 -5.28 -1.64 13.93
CA MET A 201 -6.16 -2.71 13.47
C MET A 201 -6.90 -3.35 14.64
N ASP A 202 -6.21 -3.58 15.77
CA ASP A 202 -6.82 -4.13 16.98
C ASP A 202 -7.91 -3.22 17.56
N GLY A 203 -7.71 -1.89 17.45
CA GLY A 203 -8.75 -0.91 17.82
C GLY A 203 -9.97 -1.02 16.91
N ALA A 204 -9.78 -1.24 15.62
CA ALA A 204 -10.87 -1.50 14.68
C ALA A 204 -11.61 -2.81 14.99
N PHE A 205 -10.89 -3.88 15.32
CA PHE A 205 -11.53 -5.14 15.75
C PHE A 205 -12.34 -4.97 17.04
N LYS A 206 -11.83 -4.23 18.02
CA LYS A 206 -12.59 -3.93 19.24
C LYS A 206 -13.84 -3.10 18.98
N TYR A 207 -13.75 -2.13 18.06
CA TYR A 207 -14.93 -1.39 17.62
C TYR A 207 -15.98 -2.34 17.02
N ALA A 208 -15.56 -3.23 16.12
CA ALA A 208 -16.44 -4.18 15.45
C ALA A 208 -17.05 -5.22 16.43
N ILE A 209 -16.33 -5.63 17.48
CA ILE A 209 -16.84 -6.51 18.54
C ILE A 209 -17.93 -5.78 19.35
N ASP A 210 -17.71 -4.52 19.69
CA ASP A 210 -18.64 -3.73 20.52
C ASP A 210 -19.90 -3.30 19.73
N ASN A 211 -19.80 -3.05 18.42
CA ASN A 211 -20.85 -2.36 17.64
C ASN A 211 -21.35 -3.16 16.40
N GLY A 212 -20.57 -4.15 15.93
CA GLY A 212 -20.74 -4.72 14.61
C GLY A 212 -20.19 -3.81 13.52
N MET A 213 -20.34 -4.20 12.25
CA MET A 213 -19.88 -3.44 11.08
C MET A 213 -20.98 -3.31 10.02
N CYS A 214 -21.07 -2.16 9.42
CA CYS A 214 -21.91 -1.90 8.26
C CYS A 214 -21.23 -2.26 6.96
N THR A 215 -22.03 -2.42 5.89
CA THR A 215 -21.48 -2.61 4.55
C THR A 215 -20.90 -1.30 4.00
N GLU A 216 -19.93 -1.42 3.10
CA GLU A 216 -19.41 -0.29 2.32
C GLU A 216 -20.53 0.46 1.57
N THR A 217 -21.57 -0.24 1.10
CA THR A 217 -22.71 0.38 0.42
C THR A 217 -23.58 1.20 1.36
N ALA A 218 -23.75 0.79 2.62
CA ALA A 218 -24.55 1.49 3.61
C ALA A 218 -23.82 2.70 4.23
N TYR A 219 -22.48 2.67 4.23
CA TYR A 219 -21.63 3.71 4.80
C TYR A 219 -20.40 3.91 3.90
N PRO A 220 -20.54 4.58 2.74
CA PRO A 220 -19.52 4.65 1.69
C PRO A 220 -18.27 5.41 2.10
N TYR A 221 -17.11 4.98 1.60
CA TYR A 221 -15.82 5.63 1.84
C TYR A 221 -15.69 6.96 1.09
N THR A 222 -15.47 8.05 1.83
CA THR A 222 -15.34 9.42 1.29
C THR A 222 -14.06 10.13 1.74
N SER A 223 -13.45 9.68 2.83
CA SER A 223 -12.28 10.33 3.44
C SER A 223 -11.04 10.35 2.54
N GLY A 224 -10.95 9.45 1.56
CA GLY A 224 -9.87 9.47 0.57
C GLY A 224 -9.82 10.75 -0.27
N VAL A 225 -10.96 11.38 -0.49
CA VAL A 225 -11.13 12.64 -1.24
C VAL A 225 -11.19 13.83 -0.30
N THR A 226 -11.97 13.75 0.78
CA THR A 226 -12.15 14.86 1.73
C THR A 226 -10.91 15.08 2.62
N LYS A 227 -10.03 14.07 2.74
CA LYS A 227 -8.80 14.06 3.56
C LYS A 227 -9.04 14.22 5.06
N THR A 228 -10.27 14.07 5.49
CA THR A 228 -10.70 14.22 6.90
C THR A 228 -11.73 13.16 7.24
N ALA A 229 -11.81 12.81 8.53
CA ALA A 229 -12.91 12.03 9.04
C ALA A 229 -14.23 12.81 8.89
N GLY A 230 -15.31 12.08 8.68
CA GLY A 230 -16.67 12.61 8.70
C GLY A 230 -17.25 12.64 10.12
N THR A 231 -18.59 12.69 10.19
CA THR A 231 -19.32 12.59 11.44
C THR A 231 -19.90 11.18 11.58
N CYS A 232 -19.58 10.51 12.70
CA CYS A 232 -20.12 9.19 12.99
C CYS A 232 -21.66 9.23 13.00
N HIS A 233 -22.28 8.33 12.25
CA HIS A 233 -23.72 8.16 12.22
C HIS A 233 -24.09 6.67 12.24
N SER A 234 -25.29 6.37 12.67
CA SER A 234 -25.75 4.99 12.79
C SER A 234 -26.07 4.37 11.44
N CYS A 235 -25.75 3.11 11.30
CA CYS A 235 -26.17 2.24 10.21
C CYS A 235 -26.56 0.86 10.75
N SER A 236 -27.17 0.01 9.94
CA SER A 236 -27.51 -1.35 10.37
C SER A 236 -26.31 -2.26 10.19
N ALA A 237 -25.73 -2.69 11.29
CA ALA A 237 -24.63 -3.66 11.28
C ALA A 237 -25.10 -4.99 10.64
N VAL A 238 -24.28 -5.54 9.78
CA VAL A 238 -24.52 -6.82 9.10
C VAL A 238 -23.63 -7.92 9.63
N ASP A 239 -22.48 -7.56 10.20
CA ASP A 239 -21.46 -8.45 10.70
C ASP A 239 -21.20 -8.20 12.19
N HIS A 240 -21.01 -9.30 12.94
CA HIS A 240 -20.65 -9.26 14.37
C HIS A 240 -19.47 -10.18 14.64
N PHE A 241 -18.51 -9.68 15.40
CA PHE A 241 -17.29 -10.39 15.77
C PHE A 241 -17.29 -10.67 17.27
N SER A 242 -16.72 -11.81 17.67
CA SER A 242 -16.73 -12.28 19.06
C SER A 242 -15.43 -11.99 19.79
N SER A 243 -14.32 -11.94 19.08
CA SER A 243 -12.99 -11.72 19.67
C SER A 243 -11.96 -11.33 18.60
N CYS A 244 -10.74 -11.01 19.04
CA CYS A 244 -9.57 -10.84 18.20
C CYS A 244 -8.36 -11.58 18.79
N SER A 245 -7.35 -11.83 17.95
CA SER A 245 -6.12 -12.51 18.35
C SER A 245 -4.89 -11.79 17.79
N ASP A 246 -3.91 -11.59 18.67
CA ASP A 246 -2.57 -11.10 18.32
C ASP A 246 -1.68 -12.29 18.02
N VAL A 247 -1.12 -12.36 16.81
CA VAL A 247 -0.15 -13.40 16.47
C VAL A 247 1.18 -13.07 17.14
N LYS A 248 1.85 -14.08 17.65
CA LYS A 248 3.16 -13.92 18.29
C LYS A 248 4.10 -13.11 17.42
N ALA A 249 4.56 -11.97 17.94
CA ALA A 249 5.43 -11.05 17.23
C ALA A 249 6.77 -11.68 16.84
N ASN A 250 7.31 -11.28 15.69
CA ASN A 250 8.57 -11.77 15.13
C ASN A 250 8.60 -13.29 14.92
N ASP A 251 7.45 -13.89 14.65
CA ASP A 251 7.33 -15.34 14.45
C ASP A 251 6.59 -15.64 13.14
N GLN A 252 7.37 -15.82 12.06
CA GLN A 252 6.81 -16.09 10.73
C GLN A 252 6.12 -17.46 10.63
N LEU A 253 6.47 -18.44 11.49
CA LEU A 253 5.74 -19.72 11.56
C LEU A 253 4.35 -19.52 12.17
N SER A 254 4.23 -18.76 13.25
CA SER A 254 2.92 -18.40 13.82
C SER A 254 2.08 -17.58 12.85
N LEU A 255 2.68 -16.63 12.11
CA LEU A 255 1.99 -15.89 11.05
C LEU A 255 1.51 -16.84 9.93
N LYS A 256 2.34 -17.79 9.49
CA LYS A 256 1.95 -18.80 8.48
C LYS A 256 0.75 -19.62 8.97
N ALA A 257 0.76 -20.05 10.23
CA ALA A 257 -0.34 -20.79 10.82
C ALA A 257 -1.64 -19.98 10.92
N ALA A 258 -1.56 -18.67 11.20
CA ALA A 258 -2.70 -17.76 11.21
C ALA A 258 -3.26 -17.54 9.80
N VAL A 259 -2.39 -17.22 8.82
CA VAL A 259 -2.79 -16.99 7.41
C VAL A 259 -3.34 -18.28 6.77
N ALA A 260 -2.94 -19.46 7.24
CA ALA A 260 -3.55 -20.73 6.80
C ALA A 260 -5.02 -20.86 7.21
N GLN A 261 -5.49 -20.09 8.20
CA GLN A 261 -6.87 -20.13 8.69
C GLN A 261 -7.75 -19.05 8.07
N GLN A 262 -7.18 -17.84 7.83
CA GLN A 262 -7.91 -16.69 7.29
C GLN A 262 -6.96 -15.57 6.86
N PRO A 263 -7.41 -14.51 6.13
CA PRO A 263 -6.66 -13.28 5.95
C PRO A 263 -6.31 -12.62 7.29
N VAL A 264 -5.08 -12.07 7.39
CA VAL A 264 -4.52 -11.53 8.64
C VAL A 264 -4.07 -10.09 8.42
N SER A 265 -4.50 -9.18 9.27
CA SER A 265 -4.01 -7.80 9.33
C SER A 265 -2.54 -7.78 9.75
N ILE A 266 -1.74 -6.99 9.08
CA ILE A 266 -0.32 -6.81 9.36
C ILE A 266 0.07 -5.35 9.25
N ALA A 267 1.15 -4.98 9.94
CA ALA A 267 1.81 -3.70 9.78
C ALA A 267 3.16 -3.89 9.08
N ILE A 268 3.54 -2.95 8.22
CA ILE A 268 4.82 -2.97 7.50
C ILE A 268 5.47 -1.59 7.49
N SER A 269 6.77 -1.55 7.17
CA SER A 269 7.49 -0.34 6.79
C SER A 269 7.38 -0.18 5.27
N ALA A 270 6.65 0.84 4.81
CA ALA A 270 6.32 1.08 3.41
C ALA A 270 6.91 2.39 2.85
N ASP A 271 7.65 3.16 3.66
CA ASP A 271 8.16 4.51 3.34
C ASP A 271 9.41 4.52 2.45
N THR A 272 9.64 3.50 1.65
CA THR A 272 10.81 3.41 0.76
C THR A 272 10.42 3.59 -0.70
N LYS A 273 11.36 4.11 -1.52
CA LYS A 273 11.19 4.22 -2.98
C LYS A 273 10.89 2.87 -3.65
N TYR A 274 11.41 1.79 -3.08
CA TYR A 274 11.20 0.44 -3.59
C TYR A 274 9.75 0.00 -3.41
N PHE A 275 9.17 0.25 -2.23
CA PHE A 275 7.77 -0.06 -1.97
C PHE A 275 6.84 0.91 -2.72
N GLN A 276 7.15 2.22 -2.72
CA GLN A 276 6.41 3.23 -3.49
C GLN A 276 6.25 2.84 -4.97
N SER A 277 7.32 2.34 -5.59
CA SER A 277 7.37 2.02 -7.03
C SER A 277 7.28 0.53 -7.34
N TYR A 278 7.01 -0.35 -6.35
CA TYR A 278 6.89 -1.79 -6.60
C TYR A 278 5.89 -2.10 -7.72
N SER A 279 6.22 -3.05 -8.59
CA SER A 279 5.37 -3.49 -9.70
C SER A 279 5.11 -4.99 -9.72
N SER A 280 6.14 -5.83 -9.64
CA SER A 280 5.98 -7.29 -9.66
C SER A 280 7.20 -8.01 -9.08
N GLY A 281 7.10 -9.34 -8.92
CA GLY A 281 8.17 -10.18 -8.35
C GLY A 281 8.14 -10.20 -6.82
N VAL A 282 9.20 -10.73 -6.19
CA VAL A 282 9.26 -10.89 -4.72
C VAL A 282 10.19 -9.86 -4.11
N LEU A 283 9.64 -8.95 -3.32
CA LEU A 283 10.37 -7.90 -2.63
C LEU A 283 11.23 -8.50 -1.50
N THR A 284 12.54 -8.22 -1.52
CA THR A 284 13.54 -8.82 -0.63
C THR A 284 14.19 -7.81 0.33
N SER A 285 15.10 -8.26 1.19
CA SER A 285 15.59 -7.58 2.41
C SER A 285 16.16 -6.18 2.26
N SER A 286 16.76 -5.85 1.12
CA SER A 286 17.39 -4.53 0.91
C SER A 286 16.40 -3.40 0.67
N SER A 287 15.10 -3.70 0.62
CA SER A 287 14.07 -2.81 0.10
C SER A 287 13.22 -2.12 1.16
N CYS A 288 13.25 -2.59 2.42
CA CYS A 288 12.45 -2.06 3.51
C CYS A 288 13.23 -2.03 4.83
N TYR A 289 12.74 -1.16 5.72
CA TYR A 289 13.11 -1.13 7.12
C TYR A 289 12.12 -1.93 7.98
N THR A 290 12.18 -1.78 9.30
CA THR A 290 11.26 -2.37 10.28
C THR A 290 10.54 -1.31 11.14
N SER A 291 10.59 -0.06 10.71
CA SER A 291 9.79 1.03 11.32
C SER A 291 8.38 1.00 10.74
N LEU A 292 7.46 0.36 11.44
CA LEU A 292 6.09 0.17 10.96
C LEU A 292 5.36 1.50 10.79
N ASP A 293 4.80 1.74 9.60
CA ASP A 293 4.12 2.97 9.23
C ASP A 293 2.84 2.77 8.39
N HIS A 294 2.57 1.52 7.97
CA HIS A 294 1.47 1.20 7.07
C HIS A 294 0.78 -0.10 7.41
N GLY A 295 -0.56 -0.07 7.49
CA GLY A 295 -1.40 -1.25 7.72
C GLY A 295 -1.85 -1.87 6.40
N VAL A 296 -1.62 -3.18 6.21
CA VAL A 296 -2.00 -3.95 5.01
C VAL A 296 -2.53 -5.33 5.40
N LEU A 297 -2.94 -6.13 4.43
CA LEU A 297 -3.59 -7.43 4.66
C LEU A 297 -2.82 -8.57 4.01
N THR A 298 -2.36 -9.55 4.79
CA THR A 298 -1.84 -10.79 4.23
C THR A 298 -3.01 -11.70 3.85
N VAL A 299 -3.13 -12.01 2.56
CA VAL A 299 -4.22 -12.84 2.00
C VAL A 299 -3.75 -14.21 1.54
N GLY A 300 -2.49 -14.53 1.79
CA GLY A 300 -1.94 -15.84 1.42
C GLY A 300 -0.42 -15.86 1.46
N TYR A 301 0.12 -16.97 1.00
CA TYR A 301 1.56 -17.19 0.85
C TYR A 301 1.82 -18.32 -0.15
N GLY A 302 3.02 -18.34 -0.69
CA GLY A 302 3.41 -19.37 -1.64
C GLY A 302 4.92 -19.36 -1.91
N SER A 303 5.29 -19.86 -3.07
CA SER A 303 6.66 -19.86 -3.59
C SER A 303 6.66 -19.58 -5.09
N GLU A 304 7.59 -18.76 -5.56
CA GLU A 304 7.80 -18.43 -6.95
C GLU A 304 9.30 -18.53 -7.27
N ASN A 305 9.66 -19.31 -8.28
CA ASN A 305 11.07 -19.56 -8.66
C ASN A 305 11.97 -19.97 -7.47
N GLY A 306 11.43 -20.74 -6.52
CA GLY A 306 12.14 -21.18 -5.32
C GLY A 306 12.17 -20.15 -4.18
N GLN A 307 11.72 -18.90 -4.41
CA GLN A 307 11.60 -17.87 -3.39
C GLN A 307 10.24 -17.93 -2.72
N LYS A 308 10.21 -18.19 -1.40
CA LYS A 308 8.97 -18.12 -0.60
C LYS A 308 8.53 -16.67 -0.43
N TYR A 309 7.20 -16.45 -0.43
CA TYR A 309 6.63 -15.10 -0.28
C TYR A 309 5.34 -15.09 0.55
N TRP A 310 5.04 -13.92 1.10
CA TRP A 310 3.74 -13.50 1.58
C TRP A 310 3.00 -12.78 0.47
N LEU A 311 1.72 -13.10 0.25
CA LEU A 311 0.85 -12.37 -0.67
C LEU A 311 0.07 -11.33 0.12
N VAL A 312 0.33 -10.06 -0.16
CA VAL A 312 -0.19 -8.93 0.62
C VAL A 312 -1.07 -8.05 -0.25
N LYS A 313 -2.30 -7.80 0.19
CA LYS A 313 -3.24 -6.84 -0.40
C LYS A 313 -2.98 -5.46 0.19
N ASN A 314 -2.82 -4.46 -0.67
CA ASN A 314 -2.67 -3.06 -0.29
C ASN A 314 -3.97 -2.26 -0.53
N SER A 315 -4.00 -1.01 -0.11
CA SER A 315 -5.14 -0.08 -0.19
C SER A 315 -4.83 1.17 -1.02
N TRP A 316 -4.11 1.02 -2.14
CA TRP A 316 -3.74 2.12 -3.03
C TRP A 316 -4.27 1.93 -4.46
N GLY A 317 -5.42 1.23 -4.60
CA GLY A 317 -6.00 0.91 -5.90
C GLY A 317 -5.19 -0.11 -6.71
N THR A 318 -5.75 -0.53 -7.83
CA THR A 318 -5.16 -1.56 -8.71
C THR A 318 -4.03 -1.05 -9.61
N SER A 319 -3.82 0.26 -9.66
CA SER A 319 -2.74 0.87 -10.47
C SER A 319 -1.37 0.83 -9.77
N TRP A 320 -1.32 0.48 -8.50
CA TRP A 320 -0.10 0.23 -7.74
C TRP A 320 0.19 -1.27 -7.67
N GLY A 321 1.48 -1.62 -7.70
CA GLY A 321 1.94 -2.99 -7.51
C GLY A 321 1.44 -3.97 -8.58
N ASP A 322 1.34 -5.24 -8.22
CA ASP A 322 0.72 -6.27 -9.05
C ASP A 322 -0.80 -6.25 -8.85
N GLN A 323 -1.49 -5.36 -9.57
CA GLN A 323 -2.94 -5.13 -9.45
C GLN A 323 -3.40 -4.83 -8.01
N GLY A 324 -2.62 -4.07 -7.26
CA GLY A 324 -2.89 -3.70 -5.87
C GLY A 324 -2.30 -4.65 -4.83
N TYR A 325 -1.57 -5.67 -5.26
CA TYR A 325 -0.89 -6.63 -4.39
C TYR A 325 0.62 -6.48 -4.43
N VAL A 326 1.28 -7.00 -3.39
CA VAL A 326 2.73 -7.14 -3.32
C VAL A 326 3.09 -8.52 -2.78
N LYS A 327 4.15 -9.13 -3.32
CA LYS A 327 4.79 -10.31 -2.76
C LYS A 327 6.00 -9.88 -1.94
N ILE A 328 6.02 -10.24 -0.65
CA ILE A 328 7.11 -9.93 0.27
C ILE A 328 7.80 -11.25 0.64
N ALA A 329 9.13 -11.29 0.58
CA ALA A 329 9.88 -12.51 0.86
C ALA A 329 9.56 -13.05 2.27
N ARG A 330 9.36 -14.38 2.35
CA ARG A 330 8.98 -15.12 3.54
C ARG A 330 10.11 -16.06 3.97
N SER A 331 10.36 -16.12 5.27
CA SER A 331 11.09 -17.21 5.90
C SER A 331 10.14 -18.12 6.69
N ASP A 332 10.63 -19.27 7.15
CA ASP A 332 9.92 -20.11 8.10
C ASP A 332 10.63 -20.05 9.47
N SER A 333 11.08 -18.85 9.86
CA SER A 333 11.84 -18.61 11.09
C SER A 333 10.98 -18.09 12.22
N THR A 334 11.34 -18.42 13.44
CA THR A 334 10.93 -17.75 14.67
C THR A 334 11.98 -16.70 15.04
N ASN A 335 11.62 -15.68 15.82
CA ASN A 335 12.46 -14.52 16.17
C ASN A 335 12.98 -13.75 14.94
N ASP A 336 12.12 -13.62 13.92
CA ASP A 336 12.40 -12.94 12.67
C ASP A 336 11.25 -11.97 12.37
N PRO A 337 11.49 -10.65 12.39
CA PRO A 337 10.46 -9.65 12.08
C PRO A 337 9.93 -9.76 10.63
N GLY A 338 10.64 -10.49 9.78
CA GLY A 338 10.37 -10.58 8.36
C GLY A 338 10.74 -9.31 7.60
N ILE A 339 10.75 -9.42 6.29
CA ILE A 339 11.01 -8.28 5.40
C ILE A 339 9.91 -7.23 5.60
N CYS A 340 10.30 -5.95 5.65
CA CYS A 340 9.44 -4.81 6.00
C CYS A 340 8.79 -4.89 7.39
N GLY A 341 9.22 -5.79 8.28
CA GLY A 341 8.65 -5.98 9.61
C GLY A 341 7.30 -6.71 9.63
N ILE A 342 6.99 -7.46 8.57
CA ILE A 342 5.66 -8.09 8.33
C ILE A 342 5.16 -8.97 9.49
N ALA A 343 6.06 -9.58 10.28
CA ALA A 343 5.71 -10.44 11.41
C ALA A 343 5.76 -9.73 12.76
N MET A 344 5.90 -8.38 12.79
CA MET A 344 6.05 -7.65 14.05
C MET A 344 4.71 -7.39 14.76
N GLN A 345 3.63 -7.17 14.00
CA GLN A 345 2.32 -6.79 14.56
C GLN A 345 1.15 -7.39 13.77
N PRO A 346 1.08 -8.73 13.63
CA PRO A 346 -0.03 -9.37 12.97
C PRO A 346 -1.18 -9.64 13.94
N SER A 347 -2.42 -9.42 13.47
CA SER A 347 -3.62 -9.71 14.26
C SER A 347 -4.82 -10.06 13.37
N PHE A 348 -5.83 -10.72 13.93
CA PHE A 348 -7.01 -11.12 13.20
C PHE A 348 -8.24 -11.23 14.08
N PRO A 349 -9.47 -10.98 13.54
CA PRO A 349 -10.72 -11.12 14.25
C PRO A 349 -11.25 -12.56 14.19
N SER A 350 -12.21 -12.87 15.07
CA SER A 350 -13.00 -14.11 15.04
C SER A 350 -14.50 -13.78 15.07
N VAL A 351 -15.29 -14.52 14.31
CA VAL A 351 -16.76 -14.40 14.21
C VAL A 351 -17.45 -15.21 15.30
#